data_1e813c4bbc3649ee3ad07e749ea5bcf6
#
_entry.id   1e813c4bbc3649ee3ad07e749ea5bcf6
#
_cell.length_a   1.000
_cell.length_b   1.000
_cell.length_c   1.000
_cell.angle_alpha   90.00
_cell.angle_beta   90.00
_cell.angle_gamma   90.00
#
_symmetry.space_group_name_H-M   'P 1'
#
loop_
_entity.id
_entity.type
_entity.pdbx_description
1 polymer ?
#
loop_
_entity_poly.entity_id
_entity_poly.type
_entity_poly.pdbx_seq_one_letter_code
_entity_poly.pdbx_strand_id
1 'polypeptide(L)'
;DTARGGKGSATHGCHRGCIIRCSGTYYDKDGHYMTKQPEYETVRAHGGNCGIDDLDAIAMLDRLDDDFGVDTIEMGAAIGVAMEAGVAKFGDAQAAINLVKEVGKGTPLGRVLGGGAEVTGKVFGIERIPTVKGQAMPAYDPRGIQGIGVTYATSTMGADHTAGYAVATNILGVGGKVDPLTPEGQVELSRNLQIATAAVDSTGMCLFIAFAVLDQPETFQALIDMINAFYGGELTADGVAELGKSVLKTERDFNDRAGFTAKQDRLPEYMIKEELPPHNVTFKVKD
;
A
#
# COMPACT_ATOMS: atom_id res chain seq x y z
N ASP A 1 5.69 10.13 -20.70
CA ASP A 1 4.78 10.06 -21.81
C ASP A 1 4.14 11.41 -22.13
N THR A 2 3.26 11.95 -21.31
CA THR A 2 2.68 13.29 -21.52
C THR A 2 3.76 14.37 -21.60
N ALA A 3 4.77 14.32 -20.74
CA ALA A 3 5.91 15.24 -20.76
C ALA A 3 6.78 15.11 -22.01
N ARG A 4 6.75 13.96 -22.70
CA ARG A 4 7.41 13.72 -23.99
C ARG A 4 6.53 14.10 -25.20
N GLY A 5 5.36 14.73 -24.97
CA GLY A 5 4.38 15.03 -26.02
C GLY A 5 3.62 13.80 -26.53
N GLY A 6 3.61 12.72 -25.76
CA GLY A 6 2.91 11.49 -26.09
C GLY A 6 1.40 11.57 -25.94
N LYS A 7 0.72 10.48 -26.29
CA LYS A 7 -0.75 10.35 -26.24
C LYS A 7 -1.29 10.08 -24.85
N GLY A 8 -0.44 9.83 -23.85
CA GLY A 8 -0.83 9.54 -22.49
C GLY A 8 -1.59 10.67 -21.81
N SER A 9 -2.32 10.33 -20.77
CA SER A 9 -3.07 11.27 -19.93
C SER A 9 -2.75 11.02 -18.46
N ALA A 10 -2.51 12.07 -17.70
CA ALA A 10 -2.29 12.03 -16.25
C ALA A 10 -3.55 12.44 -15.46
N THR A 11 -4.68 12.67 -16.11
CA THR A 11 -5.92 13.15 -15.48
C THR A 11 -7.12 12.38 -16.02
N HIS A 12 -7.20 11.09 -15.68
CA HIS A 12 -8.33 10.25 -16.07
C HIS A 12 -9.19 9.94 -14.84
N GLY A 13 -10.50 10.06 -14.95
CA GLY A 13 -11.41 9.60 -13.90
C GLY A 13 -11.68 8.11 -14.04
N CYS A 14 -11.31 7.32 -13.05
CA CYS A 14 -11.64 5.88 -12.99
C CYS A 14 -13.15 5.63 -12.82
N HIS A 15 -13.89 6.63 -12.33
CA HIS A 15 -15.32 6.59 -12.11
C HIS A 15 -16.00 7.82 -12.71
N ARG A 16 -17.23 7.66 -13.26
CA ARG A 16 -18.00 8.76 -13.81
C ARG A 16 -18.32 9.80 -12.73
N GLY A 17 -18.00 11.07 -13.00
CA GLY A 17 -18.23 12.17 -12.05
C GLY A 17 -17.10 12.39 -11.04
N CYS A 18 -16.06 11.57 -11.04
CA CYS A 18 -14.92 11.77 -10.16
C CYS A 18 -14.19 13.08 -10.49
N ILE A 19 -14.08 13.97 -9.48
CA ILE A 19 -13.38 15.27 -9.60
C ILE A 19 -11.89 15.14 -9.31
N ILE A 20 -11.45 14.10 -8.58
CA ILE A 20 -10.05 13.87 -8.20
C ILE A 20 -9.21 13.50 -9.42
N ARG A 21 -9.74 12.61 -10.29
CA ARG A 21 -9.13 12.21 -11.56
C ARG A 21 -7.67 11.81 -11.43
N CYS A 22 -7.36 10.97 -10.43
CA CYS A 22 -5.99 10.55 -10.10
C CYS A 22 -5.45 9.43 -10.98
N SER A 23 -6.22 8.88 -11.90
CA SER A 23 -5.79 7.86 -12.85
C SER A 23 -5.26 8.46 -14.16
N GLY A 24 -4.74 7.62 -15.03
CA GLY A 24 -4.20 8.03 -16.33
C GLY A 24 -4.08 6.88 -17.32
N THR A 25 -3.50 7.19 -18.46
CA THR A 25 -3.19 6.22 -19.51
C THR A 25 -1.73 6.35 -19.92
N TYR A 26 -1.05 5.23 -20.05
CA TYR A 26 0.36 5.16 -20.44
C TYR A 26 0.52 4.59 -21.85
N TYR A 27 1.32 5.26 -22.67
CA TYR A 27 1.67 4.86 -24.02
C TYR A 27 3.19 4.73 -24.11
N ASP A 28 3.67 3.76 -24.88
CA ASP A 28 5.10 3.60 -25.14
C ASP A 28 5.67 4.74 -26.00
N LYS A 29 6.99 4.71 -26.22
CA LYS A 29 7.70 5.71 -27.05
C LYS A 29 7.23 5.74 -28.50
N ASP A 30 6.63 4.65 -29.00
CA ASP A 30 6.13 4.51 -30.37
C ASP A 30 4.64 4.92 -30.48
N GLY A 31 4.02 5.33 -29.37
CA GLY A 31 2.66 5.81 -29.30
C GLY A 31 1.60 4.71 -29.27
N HIS A 32 1.97 3.49 -28.88
CA HIS A 32 1.02 2.40 -28.62
C HIS A 32 0.59 2.40 -27.16
N TYR A 33 -0.71 2.18 -26.93
CA TYR A 33 -1.23 2.03 -25.58
C TYR A 33 -0.55 0.81 -24.90
N MET A 34 -0.03 1.03 -23.71
CA MET A 34 0.63 -0.04 -22.95
C MET A 34 -0.23 -0.50 -21.77
N THR A 35 -0.58 0.43 -20.89
CA THR A 35 -1.34 0.14 -19.68
C THR A 35 -2.05 1.39 -19.17
N LYS A 36 -2.84 1.28 -18.08
CA LYS A 36 -3.19 2.44 -17.27
C LYS A 36 -1.92 3.15 -16.80
N GLN A 37 -2.03 4.38 -16.32
CA GLN A 37 -0.90 4.99 -15.63
C GLN A 37 -0.53 4.14 -14.41
N PRO A 38 0.71 3.64 -14.29
CA PRO A 38 1.14 2.93 -13.08
C PRO A 38 0.95 3.81 -11.84
N GLU A 39 0.34 3.25 -10.82
CA GLU A 39 0.13 3.94 -9.56
C GLU A 39 1.46 4.16 -8.82
N TYR A 40 1.46 5.09 -7.85
CA TYR A 40 2.66 5.41 -7.06
C TYR A 40 3.30 4.16 -6.46
N GLU A 41 2.50 3.28 -5.88
CA GLU A 41 2.98 2.03 -5.28
C GLU A 41 3.61 1.09 -6.30
N THR A 42 3.04 0.97 -7.48
CA THR A 42 3.60 0.19 -8.59
C THR A 42 4.96 0.74 -9.04
N VAL A 43 5.04 2.07 -9.22
CA VAL A 43 6.29 2.75 -9.60
C VAL A 43 7.38 2.52 -8.56
N ARG A 44 7.03 2.57 -7.28
CA ARG A 44 7.98 2.27 -6.21
C ARG A 44 8.36 0.79 -6.18
N ALA A 45 7.39 -0.11 -6.23
CA ALA A 45 7.63 -1.54 -6.05
C ALA A 45 8.50 -2.14 -7.16
N HIS A 46 8.22 -1.82 -8.42
CA HIS A 46 9.03 -2.27 -9.56
C HIS A 46 10.21 -1.35 -9.89
N GLY A 47 10.09 -0.06 -9.58
CA GLY A 47 11.15 0.93 -9.83
C GLY A 47 12.14 1.02 -8.67
N GLY A 48 11.89 1.94 -7.73
CA GLY A 48 12.84 2.26 -6.65
C GLY A 48 13.26 1.06 -5.81
N ASN A 49 12.36 0.14 -5.53
CA ASN A 49 12.66 -1.08 -4.76
C ASN A 49 13.58 -2.06 -5.53
N CYS A 50 13.42 -2.15 -6.84
CA CYS A 50 14.22 -3.04 -7.70
C CYS A 50 15.41 -2.33 -8.37
N GLY A 51 15.59 -1.01 -8.13
CA GLY A 51 16.66 -0.21 -8.74
C GLY A 51 16.45 0.05 -10.24
N ILE A 52 15.21 -0.06 -10.73
CA ILE A 52 14.85 0.15 -12.14
C ILE A 52 14.39 1.59 -12.32
N ASP A 53 15.00 2.33 -13.25
CA ASP A 53 14.69 3.72 -13.59
C ASP A 53 14.05 3.91 -14.97
N ASP A 54 13.78 2.82 -15.69
CA ASP A 54 13.10 2.82 -16.99
C ASP A 54 11.58 2.74 -16.79
N LEU A 55 10.88 3.85 -17.05
CA LEU A 55 9.42 3.93 -16.91
C LEU A 55 8.67 3.03 -17.92
N ASP A 56 9.22 2.79 -19.10
CA ASP A 56 8.58 1.90 -20.07
C ASP A 56 8.66 0.44 -19.58
N ALA A 57 9.77 0.07 -18.92
CA ALA A 57 9.89 -1.23 -18.27
C ALA A 57 8.95 -1.37 -17.06
N ILE A 58 8.82 -0.34 -16.23
CA ILE A 58 7.88 -0.33 -15.09
C ILE A 58 6.44 -0.45 -15.57
N ALA A 59 6.06 0.27 -16.64
CA ALA A 59 4.74 0.16 -17.23
C ALA A 59 4.47 -1.24 -17.84
N MET A 60 5.50 -1.88 -18.39
CA MET A 60 5.40 -3.26 -18.86
C MET A 60 5.20 -4.24 -17.71
N LEU A 61 5.86 -4.03 -16.56
CA LEU A 61 5.68 -4.85 -15.37
C LEU A 61 4.26 -4.68 -14.79
N ASP A 62 3.76 -3.44 -14.69
CA ASP A 62 2.38 -3.15 -14.32
C ASP A 62 1.38 -3.87 -15.25
N ARG A 63 1.61 -3.83 -16.56
CA ARG A 63 0.77 -4.52 -17.53
C ARG A 63 0.77 -6.04 -17.33
N LEU A 64 1.92 -6.63 -17.07
CA LEU A 64 2.03 -8.09 -16.86
C LEU A 64 1.36 -8.51 -15.56
N ASP A 65 1.49 -7.71 -14.50
CA ASP A 65 0.83 -7.97 -13.22
C ASP A 65 -0.70 -7.95 -13.38
N ASP A 66 -1.23 -6.94 -14.08
CA ASP A 66 -2.66 -6.86 -14.42
C ASP A 66 -3.11 -8.07 -15.27
N ASP A 67 -2.34 -8.43 -16.29
CA ASP A 67 -2.68 -9.57 -17.20
C ASP A 67 -2.66 -10.91 -16.46
N PHE A 68 -1.81 -11.07 -15.44
CA PHE A 68 -1.71 -12.30 -14.63
C PHE A 68 -2.56 -12.26 -13.36
N GLY A 69 -3.16 -11.13 -13.03
CA GLY A 69 -4.01 -10.95 -11.87
C GLY A 69 -3.26 -11.01 -10.54
N VAL A 70 -2.05 -10.44 -10.49
CA VAL A 70 -1.23 -10.35 -9.27
C VAL A 70 -1.12 -8.91 -8.81
N ASP A 71 -0.97 -8.73 -7.49
CA ASP A 71 -0.78 -7.41 -6.88
C ASP A 71 0.62 -6.84 -7.20
N THR A 72 0.69 -5.58 -7.63
CA THR A 72 1.94 -4.95 -8.06
C THR A 72 2.90 -4.68 -6.91
N ILE A 73 2.40 -4.41 -5.70
CA ILE A 73 3.22 -4.22 -4.49
C ILE A 73 3.88 -5.54 -4.12
N GLU A 74 3.07 -6.59 -4.04
CA GLU A 74 3.52 -7.92 -3.67
C GLU A 74 4.52 -8.49 -4.70
N MET A 75 4.21 -8.32 -6.00
CA MET A 75 5.09 -8.80 -7.07
C MET A 75 6.41 -8.02 -7.10
N GLY A 76 6.38 -6.70 -7.01
CA GLY A 76 7.60 -5.89 -6.96
C GLY A 76 8.46 -6.20 -5.74
N ALA A 77 7.84 -6.45 -4.58
CA ALA A 77 8.55 -6.90 -3.38
C ALA A 77 9.17 -8.29 -3.57
N ALA A 78 8.44 -9.25 -4.15
CA ALA A 78 8.96 -10.59 -4.44
C ALA A 78 10.15 -10.54 -5.42
N ILE A 79 10.08 -9.69 -6.45
CA ILE A 79 11.20 -9.48 -7.39
C ILE A 79 12.40 -8.86 -6.64
N GLY A 80 12.20 -7.86 -5.78
CA GLY A 80 13.27 -7.27 -4.98
C GLY A 80 13.95 -8.28 -4.06
N VAL A 81 13.17 -9.14 -3.41
CA VAL A 81 13.69 -10.26 -2.58
C VAL A 81 14.45 -11.27 -3.44
N ALA A 82 13.96 -11.60 -4.64
CA ALA A 82 14.68 -12.47 -5.56
C ALA A 82 16.00 -11.85 -6.07
N MET A 83 16.03 -10.52 -6.26
CA MET A 83 17.26 -9.79 -6.59
C MET A 83 18.26 -9.83 -5.41
N GLU A 84 17.82 -9.65 -4.17
CA GLU A 84 18.67 -9.80 -2.98
C GLU A 84 19.23 -11.21 -2.88
N ALA A 85 18.45 -12.22 -3.27
CA ALA A 85 18.90 -13.62 -3.34
C ALA A 85 19.86 -13.91 -4.52
N GLY A 86 20.12 -12.94 -5.39
CA GLY A 86 21.01 -13.09 -6.54
C GLY A 86 20.39 -13.80 -7.75
N VAL A 87 19.07 -13.97 -7.79
CA VAL A 87 18.34 -14.53 -8.94
C VAL A 87 18.43 -13.60 -10.14
N ALA A 88 18.42 -12.29 -9.90
CA ALA A 88 18.67 -11.25 -10.87
C ALA A 88 19.44 -10.11 -10.20
N LYS A 89 20.02 -9.20 -11.00
CA LYS A 89 20.70 -8.01 -10.47
C LYS A 89 19.70 -6.87 -10.26
N PHE A 90 19.87 -6.09 -9.19
CA PHE A 90 19.15 -4.82 -9.05
C PHE A 90 19.42 -3.92 -10.27
N GLY A 91 18.37 -3.28 -10.77
CA GLY A 91 18.41 -2.44 -11.97
C GLY A 91 18.27 -3.19 -13.30
N ASP A 92 18.25 -4.53 -13.30
CA ASP A 92 18.04 -5.31 -14.52
C ASP A 92 16.54 -5.43 -14.86
N ALA A 93 16.04 -4.42 -15.57
CA ALA A 93 14.64 -4.33 -15.98
C ALA A 93 14.19 -5.53 -16.83
N GLN A 94 15.07 -6.01 -17.74
CA GLN A 94 14.71 -7.13 -18.61
C GLN A 94 14.63 -8.44 -17.83
N ALA A 95 15.51 -8.64 -16.85
CA ALA A 95 15.44 -9.79 -15.96
C ALA A 95 14.15 -9.75 -15.13
N ALA A 96 13.77 -8.59 -14.56
CA ALA A 96 12.52 -8.43 -13.83
C ALA A 96 11.29 -8.80 -14.69
N ILE A 97 11.21 -8.28 -15.92
CA ILE A 97 10.14 -8.62 -16.88
C ILE A 97 10.10 -10.13 -17.14
N ASN A 98 11.25 -10.77 -17.30
CA ASN A 98 11.32 -12.21 -17.54
C ASN A 98 10.86 -13.02 -16.31
N LEU A 99 11.19 -12.56 -15.09
CA LEU A 99 10.75 -13.19 -13.84
C LEU A 99 9.23 -13.12 -13.69
N VAL A 100 8.60 -11.97 -13.95
CA VAL A 100 7.14 -11.85 -13.93
C VAL A 100 6.49 -12.74 -15.01
N LYS A 101 7.08 -12.85 -16.20
CA LYS A 101 6.60 -13.80 -17.24
C LYS A 101 6.67 -15.27 -16.79
N GLU A 102 7.61 -15.65 -15.92
CA GLU A 102 7.64 -17.00 -15.35
C GLU A 102 6.42 -17.26 -14.44
N VAL A 103 5.90 -16.22 -13.76
CA VAL A 103 4.65 -16.31 -12.98
C VAL A 103 3.48 -16.68 -13.90
N GLY A 104 3.30 -15.93 -15.01
CA GLY A 104 2.24 -16.22 -15.97
C GLY A 104 2.34 -17.60 -16.63
N LYS A 105 3.56 -18.16 -16.76
CA LYS A 105 3.78 -19.52 -17.26
C LYS A 105 3.56 -20.62 -16.20
N GLY A 106 3.48 -20.26 -14.91
CA GLY A 106 3.34 -21.20 -13.80
C GLY A 106 4.53 -22.15 -13.63
N THR A 107 5.74 -21.72 -14.01
CA THR A 107 6.97 -22.49 -13.81
C THR A 107 7.26 -22.68 -12.31
N PRO A 108 8.15 -23.61 -11.89
CA PRO A 108 8.53 -23.74 -10.47
C PRO A 108 8.98 -22.39 -9.86
N LEU A 109 9.83 -21.62 -10.56
CA LEU A 109 10.25 -20.30 -10.13
C LEU A 109 9.07 -19.32 -10.11
N GLY A 110 8.25 -19.32 -11.16
CA GLY A 110 7.06 -18.47 -11.24
C GLY A 110 6.07 -18.73 -10.11
N ARG A 111 5.90 -19.98 -9.67
CA ARG A 111 5.04 -20.29 -8.51
C ARG A 111 5.62 -19.78 -7.18
N VAL A 112 6.95 -19.78 -7.04
CA VAL A 112 7.62 -19.20 -5.87
C VAL A 112 7.39 -17.70 -5.85
N LEU A 113 7.67 -17.00 -6.95
CA LEU A 113 7.49 -15.54 -7.06
C LEU A 113 6.02 -15.14 -6.92
N GLY A 114 5.11 -15.84 -7.59
CA GLY A 114 3.66 -15.63 -7.50
C GLY A 114 3.05 -15.95 -6.12
N GLY A 115 3.82 -16.65 -5.26
CA GLY A 115 3.49 -16.84 -3.84
C GLY A 115 3.82 -15.63 -2.96
N GLY A 116 4.41 -14.57 -3.54
CA GLY A 116 4.70 -13.32 -2.88
C GLY A 116 6.08 -13.26 -2.22
N ALA A 117 6.36 -12.10 -1.62
CA ALA A 117 7.66 -11.78 -1.04
C ALA A 117 8.04 -12.71 0.11
N GLU A 118 7.09 -13.08 0.96
CA GLU A 118 7.37 -13.97 2.10
C GLU A 118 7.75 -15.37 1.64
N VAL A 119 7.01 -15.94 0.68
CA VAL A 119 7.31 -17.26 0.12
C VAL A 119 8.66 -17.23 -0.61
N THR A 120 8.90 -16.21 -1.41
CA THR A 120 10.16 -16.01 -2.14
C THR A 120 11.33 -15.95 -1.17
N GLY A 121 11.24 -15.13 -0.12
CA GLY A 121 12.31 -14.99 0.87
C GLY A 121 12.60 -16.29 1.63
N LYS A 122 11.56 -17.01 2.05
CA LYS A 122 11.70 -18.32 2.72
C LYS A 122 12.37 -19.36 1.83
N VAL A 123 11.99 -19.43 0.55
CA VAL A 123 12.57 -20.40 -0.39
C VAL A 123 14.04 -20.10 -0.66
N PHE A 124 14.43 -18.84 -0.78
CA PHE A 124 15.81 -18.44 -1.05
C PHE A 124 16.66 -18.18 0.21
N GLY A 125 16.08 -18.33 1.41
CA GLY A 125 16.81 -18.15 2.68
C GLY A 125 17.17 -16.70 2.97
N ILE A 126 16.35 -15.73 2.53
CA ILE A 126 16.52 -14.30 2.80
C ILE A 126 15.90 -13.97 4.15
N GLU A 127 16.64 -13.23 4.99
CA GLU A 127 16.15 -12.78 6.30
C GLU A 127 15.38 -11.45 6.24
N ARG A 128 15.77 -10.56 5.32
CA ARG A 128 15.19 -9.22 5.18
C ARG A 128 13.94 -9.23 4.30
N ILE A 129 12.91 -9.94 4.74
CA ILE A 129 11.64 -10.03 4.01
C ILE A 129 10.74 -8.88 4.44
N PRO A 130 10.35 -7.96 3.54
CA PRO A 130 9.55 -6.78 3.88
C PRO A 130 8.06 -7.11 3.96
N THR A 131 7.66 -7.97 4.90
CA THR A 131 6.25 -8.40 5.04
C THR A 131 5.77 -8.32 6.48
N VAL A 132 4.47 -8.10 6.67
CA VAL A 132 3.76 -8.31 7.93
C VAL A 132 2.55 -9.19 7.66
N LYS A 133 2.37 -10.24 8.44
CA LYS A 133 1.30 -11.26 8.24
C LYS A 133 1.28 -11.84 6.82
N GLY A 134 2.45 -11.91 6.18
CA GLY A 134 2.59 -12.44 4.82
C GLY A 134 2.33 -11.43 3.71
N GLN A 135 1.90 -10.20 4.00
CA GLN A 135 1.67 -9.15 3.02
C GLN A 135 2.87 -8.23 2.90
N ALA A 136 3.28 -7.95 1.67
CA ALA A 136 4.42 -7.08 1.39
C ALA A 136 4.17 -5.62 1.77
N MET A 137 5.22 -4.95 2.24
CA MET A 137 5.16 -3.54 2.62
C MET A 137 5.08 -2.63 1.39
N PRO A 138 4.15 -1.68 1.39
CA PRO A 138 4.09 -0.59 0.41
C PRO A 138 5.31 0.35 0.50
N ALA A 139 5.25 1.49 -0.21
CA ALA A 139 6.38 2.41 -0.39
C ALA A 139 6.93 3.06 0.89
N TYR A 140 6.14 3.08 1.95
CA TYR A 140 6.45 3.86 3.15
C TYR A 140 7.24 3.03 4.17
N ASP A 141 8.49 3.41 4.39
CA ASP A 141 9.35 2.70 5.35
C ASP A 141 8.96 3.05 6.80
N PRO A 142 8.67 2.05 7.64
CA PRO A 142 8.29 2.23 9.05
C PRO A 142 9.30 3.03 9.89
N ARG A 143 10.58 2.99 9.52
CA ARG A 143 11.63 3.73 10.22
C ARG A 143 11.56 5.22 9.93
N GLY A 144 11.17 5.61 8.71
CA GLY A 144 10.99 7.00 8.31
C GLY A 144 9.62 7.59 8.63
N ILE A 145 8.61 6.72 8.83
CA ILE A 145 7.23 7.11 9.16
C ILE A 145 6.71 6.15 10.23
N GLN A 146 6.97 6.47 11.49
CA GLN A 146 6.66 5.59 12.62
C GLN A 146 5.17 5.23 12.72
N GLY A 147 4.27 6.16 12.38
CA GLY A 147 2.83 5.92 12.41
C GLY A 147 2.37 4.85 11.41
N ILE A 148 2.97 4.82 10.21
CA ILE A 148 2.67 3.77 9.23
C ILE A 148 3.20 2.41 9.69
N GLY A 149 4.32 2.40 10.42
CA GLY A 149 4.85 1.17 11.02
C GLY A 149 3.90 0.56 12.04
N VAL A 150 3.23 1.39 12.86
CA VAL A 150 2.16 0.93 13.75
C VAL A 150 0.99 0.36 12.95
N THR A 151 0.59 1.04 11.88
CA THR A 151 -0.48 0.54 11.00
C THR A 151 -0.12 -0.83 10.40
N TYR A 152 1.06 -1.00 9.83
CA TYR A 152 1.49 -2.28 9.26
C TYR A 152 1.50 -3.40 10.30
N ALA A 153 2.02 -3.12 11.50
CA ALA A 153 2.08 -4.12 12.56
C ALA A 153 0.69 -4.55 13.04
N THR A 154 -0.23 -3.60 13.18
CA THR A 154 -1.50 -3.82 13.89
C THR A 154 -2.72 -3.96 12.99
N SER A 155 -2.64 -3.63 11.70
CA SER A 155 -3.73 -3.84 10.74
C SER A 155 -4.17 -5.31 10.71
N THR A 156 -5.45 -5.53 10.54
CA THR A 156 -6.05 -6.86 10.40
C THR A 156 -5.60 -7.58 9.12
N MET A 157 -5.19 -6.83 8.10
CA MET A 157 -4.67 -7.38 6.83
C MET A 157 -3.18 -7.69 6.87
N GLY A 158 -2.39 -6.92 7.60
CA GLY A 158 -0.92 -6.93 7.56
C GLY A 158 -0.34 -5.60 7.07
N ALA A 159 0.70 -5.62 6.25
CA ALA A 159 1.37 -4.41 5.79
C ALA A 159 0.53 -3.67 4.74
N ASP A 160 -0.55 -3.04 5.15
CA ASP A 160 -1.41 -2.23 4.29
C ASP A 160 -1.35 -0.74 4.71
N HIS A 161 -0.87 0.12 3.80
CA HIS A 161 -0.78 1.55 4.06
C HIS A 161 -2.15 2.23 4.08
N THR A 162 -3.12 1.67 3.36
CA THR A 162 -4.46 2.24 3.26
C THR A 162 -5.32 1.96 4.49
N ALA A 163 -5.01 0.91 5.25
CA ALA A 163 -5.75 0.58 6.48
C ALA A 163 -5.73 1.71 7.52
N GLY A 164 -4.69 2.56 7.52
CA GLY A 164 -4.59 3.72 8.38
C GLY A 164 -3.45 4.63 7.90
N TYR A 165 -3.75 5.47 6.90
CA TYR A 165 -2.77 6.23 6.13
C TYR A 165 -2.11 7.35 6.95
N ALA A 166 -1.25 6.97 7.90
CA ALA A 166 -0.55 7.89 8.80
C ALA A 166 0.35 8.92 8.08
N VAL A 167 0.71 8.65 6.82
CA VAL A 167 1.43 9.58 5.94
C VAL A 167 0.71 10.93 5.81
N ALA A 168 -0.63 10.93 5.82
CA ALA A 168 -1.42 12.16 5.76
C ALA A 168 -1.05 13.12 6.91
N THR A 169 -0.99 12.64 8.14
CA THR A 169 -0.68 13.45 9.31
C THR A 169 0.82 13.59 9.56
N ASN A 170 1.60 12.52 9.35
CA ASN A 170 3.04 12.55 9.59
C ASN A 170 3.79 13.44 8.58
N ILE A 171 3.38 13.45 7.30
CA ILE A 171 4.10 14.11 6.21
C ILE A 171 3.32 15.26 5.59
N LEU A 172 2.04 15.06 5.27
CA LEU A 172 1.24 16.02 4.51
C LEU A 172 0.57 17.08 5.39
N GLY A 173 0.50 16.87 6.71
CA GLY A 173 -0.14 17.78 7.66
C GLY A 173 -1.67 17.80 7.55
N VAL A 174 -2.29 16.78 6.92
CA VAL A 174 -3.73 16.61 6.82
C VAL A 174 -4.25 15.90 8.07
N GLY A 175 -5.30 16.43 8.68
CA GLY A 175 -5.86 15.91 9.93
C GLY A 175 -4.98 16.14 11.17
N GLY A 176 -4.01 17.06 11.08
CA GLY A 176 -3.07 17.40 12.17
C GLY A 176 -1.61 17.21 11.77
N LYS A 177 -0.72 17.24 12.78
CA LYS A 177 0.72 17.06 12.55
C LYS A 177 1.34 16.28 13.72
N VAL A 178 1.96 15.16 13.40
CA VAL A 178 2.75 14.32 14.33
C VAL A 178 4.12 14.08 13.69
N ASP A 179 5.21 14.22 14.47
CA ASP A 179 6.57 14.02 13.96
C ASP A 179 6.75 12.57 13.49
N PRO A 180 7.07 12.33 12.20
CA PRO A 180 7.18 10.98 11.63
C PRO A 180 8.33 10.16 12.24
N LEU A 181 9.34 10.78 12.81
CA LEU A 181 10.58 10.13 13.27
C LEU A 181 10.58 9.74 14.75
N THR A 182 9.53 10.09 15.48
CA THR A 182 9.41 9.80 16.91
C THR A 182 8.23 8.87 17.22
N PRO A 183 8.27 8.09 18.31
CA PRO A 183 7.19 7.17 18.67
C PRO A 183 5.97 7.86 19.30
N GLU A 184 6.12 9.11 19.79
CA GLU A 184 5.09 9.83 20.52
C GLU A 184 3.87 10.12 19.64
N GLY A 185 2.69 9.76 20.12
CA GLY A 185 1.40 9.97 19.45
C GLY A 185 1.08 9.01 18.28
N GLN A 186 2.03 8.17 17.87
CA GLN A 186 1.86 7.32 16.68
C GLN A 186 0.82 6.22 16.88
N VAL A 187 0.75 5.63 18.06
CA VAL A 187 -0.21 4.57 18.39
C VAL A 187 -1.64 5.10 18.31
N GLU A 188 -1.88 6.26 18.91
CA GLU A 188 -3.20 6.89 18.87
C GLU A 188 -3.58 7.35 17.47
N LEU A 189 -2.62 7.95 16.74
CA LEU A 189 -2.80 8.34 15.35
C LEU A 189 -3.22 7.15 14.49
N SER A 190 -2.42 6.08 14.51
CA SER A 190 -2.69 4.88 13.71
C SER A 190 -4.04 4.25 14.06
N ARG A 191 -4.34 4.09 15.35
CA ARG A 191 -5.63 3.54 15.79
C ARG A 191 -6.82 4.36 15.26
N ASN A 192 -6.76 5.69 15.39
CA ASN A 192 -7.85 6.55 14.96
C ASN A 192 -8.03 6.53 13.45
N LEU A 193 -6.93 6.50 12.70
CA LEU A 193 -6.96 6.39 11.23
C LEU A 193 -7.48 5.02 10.78
N GLN A 194 -7.10 3.92 11.42
CA GLN A 194 -7.65 2.59 11.11
C GLN A 194 -9.17 2.55 11.32
N ILE A 195 -9.67 3.11 12.42
CA ILE A 195 -11.11 3.22 12.69
C ILE A 195 -11.81 4.05 11.61
N ALA A 196 -11.25 5.21 11.26
CA ALA A 196 -11.81 6.10 10.25
C ALA A 196 -11.84 5.45 8.87
N THR A 197 -10.74 4.79 8.49
CA THR A 197 -10.63 4.10 7.20
C THR A 197 -11.61 2.93 7.11
N ALA A 198 -11.71 2.08 8.14
CA ALA A 198 -12.66 0.97 8.16
C ALA A 198 -14.11 1.46 8.02
N ALA A 199 -14.45 2.62 8.59
CA ALA A 199 -15.75 3.23 8.40
C ALA A 199 -15.95 3.72 6.96
N VAL A 200 -14.98 4.45 6.38
CA VAL A 200 -15.05 4.96 5.00
C VAL A 200 -15.17 3.81 4.01
N ASP A 201 -14.34 2.79 4.13
CA ASP A 201 -14.35 1.61 3.25
C ASP A 201 -15.71 0.89 3.28
N SER A 202 -16.33 0.81 4.46
CA SER A 202 -17.65 0.21 4.62
C SER A 202 -18.77 1.00 3.90
N THR A 203 -18.54 2.26 3.55
CA THR A 203 -19.49 3.07 2.77
C THR A 203 -19.40 2.82 1.25
N GLY A 204 -18.36 2.12 0.78
CA GLY A 204 -18.07 1.97 -0.65
C GLY A 204 -17.47 3.22 -1.30
N MET A 205 -17.11 4.25 -0.52
CA MET A 205 -16.46 5.46 -1.02
C MET A 205 -14.98 5.22 -1.30
N CYS A 206 -14.46 5.92 -2.29
CA CYS A 206 -13.01 5.89 -2.57
C CYS A 206 -12.21 6.50 -1.42
N LEU A 207 -11.13 5.86 -1.01
CA LEU A 207 -10.26 6.33 0.09
C LEU A 207 -9.73 7.76 -0.13
N PHE A 208 -9.54 8.19 -1.37
CA PHE A 208 -9.06 9.56 -1.63
C PHE A 208 -10.02 10.67 -1.17
N ILE A 209 -11.29 10.37 -0.90
CA ILE A 209 -12.18 11.35 -0.25
C ILE A 209 -11.80 11.59 1.21
N ALA A 210 -11.09 10.67 1.86
CA ALA A 210 -10.70 10.78 3.26
C ALA A 210 -9.86 12.04 3.53
N PHE A 211 -9.07 12.51 2.57
CA PHE A 211 -8.35 13.77 2.70
C PHE A 211 -9.29 14.96 2.93
N ALA A 212 -10.37 15.06 2.15
CA ALA A 212 -11.37 16.11 2.34
C ALA A 212 -12.19 15.89 3.63
N VAL A 213 -12.52 14.63 3.94
CA VAL A 213 -13.31 14.27 5.13
C VAL A 213 -12.55 14.58 6.42
N LEU A 214 -11.23 14.34 6.45
CA LEU A 214 -10.39 14.63 7.62
C LEU A 214 -10.11 16.12 7.83
N ASP A 215 -10.13 16.90 6.75
CA ASP A 215 -9.69 18.30 6.76
C ASP A 215 -10.86 19.30 6.78
N GLN A 216 -12.04 18.90 6.30
CA GLN A 216 -13.21 19.75 6.12
C GLN A 216 -14.44 19.18 6.83
N PRO A 217 -14.90 19.78 7.94
CA PRO A 217 -16.07 19.29 8.69
C PRO A 217 -17.34 19.15 7.86
N GLU A 218 -17.55 20.05 6.91
CA GLU A 218 -18.71 20.02 6.03
C GLU A 218 -18.71 18.81 5.11
N THR A 219 -17.53 18.34 4.69
CA THR A 219 -17.39 17.14 3.86
C THR A 219 -17.71 15.89 4.66
N PHE A 220 -17.28 15.85 5.91
CA PHE A 220 -17.64 14.75 6.83
C PHE A 220 -19.15 14.70 7.08
N GLN A 221 -19.78 15.85 7.33
CA GLN A 221 -21.25 15.92 7.49
C GLN A 221 -21.99 15.50 6.21
N ALA A 222 -21.51 15.93 5.04
CA ALA A 222 -22.12 15.52 3.76
C ALA A 222 -22.05 14.01 3.52
N LEU A 223 -20.97 13.33 3.97
CA LEU A 223 -20.86 11.88 3.92
C LEU A 223 -21.97 11.22 4.77
N ILE A 224 -22.16 11.70 5.99
CA ILE A 224 -23.23 11.22 6.89
C ILE A 224 -24.60 11.42 6.28
N ASP A 225 -24.87 12.61 5.75
CA ASP A 225 -26.14 12.97 5.14
C ASP A 225 -26.46 12.09 3.92
N MET A 226 -25.46 11.80 3.07
CA MET A 226 -25.60 10.88 1.93
C MET A 226 -25.96 9.46 2.37
N ILE A 227 -25.28 8.94 3.40
CA ILE A 227 -25.55 7.60 3.93
C ILE A 227 -26.99 7.55 4.50
N ASN A 228 -27.37 8.55 5.29
CA ASN A 228 -28.70 8.62 5.87
C ASN A 228 -29.79 8.73 4.79
N ALA A 229 -29.56 9.56 3.76
CA ALA A 229 -30.50 9.70 2.67
C ALA A 229 -30.65 8.42 1.85
N PHE A 230 -29.57 7.66 1.65
CA PHE A 230 -29.59 6.42 0.88
C PHE A 230 -30.26 5.26 1.63
N TYR A 231 -29.94 5.12 2.90
CA TYR A 231 -30.43 3.98 3.70
C TYR A 231 -31.68 4.30 4.55
N GLY A 232 -32.11 5.55 4.62
CA GLY A 232 -33.21 5.98 5.48
C GLY A 232 -32.88 5.89 6.97
N GLY A 233 -31.61 6.10 7.33
CA GLY A 233 -31.07 5.95 8.68
C GLY A 233 -30.90 7.26 9.44
N GLU A 234 -30.35 7.16 10.64
CA GLU A 234 -30.00 8.28 11.53
C GLU A 234 -28.52 8.15 12.01
N LEU A 235 -27.60 7.87 11.07
CA LEU A 235 -26.17 7.80 11.39
C LEU A 235 -25.70 9.17 11.92
N THR A 236 -24.91 9.15 12.97
CA THR A 236 -24.26 10.33 13.57
C THR A 236 -22.74 10.24 13.42
N ALA A 237 -22.03 11.31 13.73
CA ALA A 237 -20.57 11.30 13.77
C ALA A 237 -19.99 10.21 14.68
N ASP A 238 -20.56 10.06 15.88
CA ASP A 238 -20.17 8.98 16.80
C ASP A 238 -20.50 7.60 16.23
N GLY A 239 -21.64 7.48 15.53
CA GLY A 239 -22.04 6.26 14.84
C GLY A 239 -21.07 5.82 13.75
N VAL A 240 -20.43 6.76 13.04
CA VAL A 240 -19.36 6.45 12.06
C VAL A 240 -18.16 5.83 12.76
N ALA A 241 -17.72 6.39 13.89
CA ALA A 241 -16.60 5.84 14.66
C ALA A 241 -16.92 4.44 15.22
N GLU A 242 -18.14 4.23 15.71
CA GLU A 242 -18.58 2.92 16.21
C GLU A 242 -18.69 1.87 15.07
N LEU A 243 -19.10 2.29 13.87
CA LEU A 243 -19.05 1.43 12.67
C LEU A 243 -17.62 0.92 12.41
N GLY A 244 -16.65 1.83 12.31
CA GLY A 244 -15.25 1.46 12.08
C GLY A 244 -14.70 0.53 13.16
N LYS A 245 -14.96 0.80 14.44
CA LYS A 245 -14.56 -0.06 15.55
C LYS A 245 -15.19 -1.45 15.45
N SER A 246 -16.49 -1.54 15.09
CA SER A 246 -17.18 -2.81 14.96
C SER A 246 -16.65 -3.68 13.83
N VAL A 247 -16.29 -3.04 12.69
CA VAL A 247 -15.66 -3.71 11.56
C VAL A 247 -14.30 -4.28 11.98
N LEU A 248 -13.40 -3.46 12.51
CA LEU A 248 -12.08 -3.91 12.96
C LEU A 248 -12.16 -5.01 14.01
N LYS A 249 -13.13 -4.92 14.92
CA LYS A 249 -13.36 -5.99 15.91
C LYS A 249 -13.78 -7.29 15.24
N THR A 250 -14.69 -7.24 14.26
CA THR A 250 -15.14 -8.42 13.51
C THR A 250 -13.98 -9.07 12.74
N GLU A 251 -13.14 -8.26 12.11
CA GLU A 251 -11.95 -8.74 11.41
C GLU A 251 -10.92 -9.37 12.36
N ARG A 252 -10.71 -8.76 13.55
CA ARG A 252 -9.87 -9.36 14.61
C ARG A 252 -10.42 -10.68 15.10
N ASP A 253 -11.71 -10.76 15.38
CA ASP A 253 -12.36 -12.01 15.81
C ASP A 253 -12.21 -13.10 14.74
N PHE A 254 -12.28 -12.73 13.45
CA PHE A 254 -12.01 -13.66 12.35
C PHE A 254 -10.55 -14.14 12.36
N ASN A 255 -9.61 -13.21 12.47
CA ASN A 255 -8.18 -13.51 12.49
C ASN A 255 -7.81 -14.42 13.66
N ASP A 256 -8.34 -14.15 14.86
CA ASP A 256 -8.11 -14.99 16.05
C ASP A 256 -8.61 -16.43 15.82
N ARG A 257 -9.76 -16.59 15.20
CA ARG A 257 -10.28 -17.93 14.83
C ARG A 257 -9.46 -18.60 13.73
N ALA A 258 -8.83 -17.82 12.84
CA ALA A 258 -7.91 -18.32 11.81
C ALA A 258 -6.51 -18.64 12.35
N GLY A 259 -6.24 -18.36 13.64
CA GLY A 259 -4.99 -18.67 14.31
C GLY A 259 -3.96 -17.54 14.31
N PHE A 260 -4.32 -16.33 13.84
CA PHE A 260 -3.50 -15.13 14.03
C PHE A 260 -3.67 -14.64 15.48
N THR A 261 -2.57 -14.24 16.08
CA THR A 261 -2.51 -13.74 17.46
C THR A 261 -1.73 -12.45 17.52
N ALA A 262 -1.66 -11.80 18.66
CA ALA A 262 -0.82 -10.62 18.87
C ALA A 262 0.67 -10.84 18.53
N LYS A 263 1.13 -12.10 18.44
CA LYS A 263 2.52 -12.41 18.02
C LYS A 263 2.82 -12.03 16.58
N GLN A 264 1.79 -11.98 15.73
CA GLN A 264 1.92 -11.55 14.34
C GLN A 264 1.81 -10.02 14.18
N ASP A 265 1.38 -9.30 15.21
CA ASP A 265 1.28 -7.84 15.22
C ASP A 265 2.66 -7.20 15.43
N ARG A 266 3.59 -7.43 14.51
CA ARG A 266 4.96 -6.94 14.60
C ARG A 266 5.58 -6.71 13.23
N LEU A 267 6.52 -5.77 13.19
CA LEU A 267 7.36 -5.55 12.01
C LEU A 267 8.50 -6.60 11.94
N PRO A 268 9.08 -6.83 10.75
CA PRO A 268 10.31 -7.59 10.61
C PRO A 268 11.44 -7.03 11.48
N GLU A 269 12.25 -7.92 12.01
CA GLU A 269 13.31 -7.62 12.98
C GLU A 269 14.31 -6.55 12.50
N TYR A 270 14.62 -6.56 11.19
CA TYR A 270 15.56 -5.58 10.64
C TYR A 270 15.04 -4.13 10.69
N MET A 271 13.73 -3.89 10.68
CA MET A 271 13.15 -2.55 10.83
C MET A 271 13.39 -1.97 12.24
N ILE A 272 13.61 -2.84 13.23
CA ILE A 272 13.86 -2.45 14.62
C ILE A 272 15.37 -2.30 14.88
N LYS A 273 16.21 -3.03 14.14
CA LYS A 273 17.65 -3.11 14.39
C LYS A 273 18.52 -2.27 13.45
N GLU A 274 18.09 -2.10 12.21
CA GLU A 274 18.88 -1.43 11.19
C GLU A 274 18.42 0.02 11.00
N GLU A 275 19.35 0.96 11.11
CA GLU A 275 19.07 2.37 10.87
C GLU A 275 18.82 2.67 9.39
N LEU A 276 17.83 3.54 9.12
CA LEU A 276 17.53 4.02 7.78
C LEU A 276 18.21 5.39 7.54
N PRO A 277 19.17 5.50 6.59
CA PRO A 277 19.68 6.79 6.16
C PRO A 277 18.61 7.62 5.43
N PRO A 278 18.69 8.95 5.40
CA PRO A 278 19.74 9.80 6.00
C PRO A 278 19.47 10.14 7.47
N HIS A 279 18.30 9.79 8.02
CA HIS A 279 17.93 10.17 9.39
C HIS A 279 18.54 9.25 10.45
N ASN A 280 19.07 8.09 10.05
CA ASN A 280 19.67 7.07 10.93
C ASN A 280 18.75 6.69 12.10
N VAL A 281 17.51 6.40 11.77
CA VAL A 281 16.46 5.96 12.71
C VAL A 281 16.05 4.52 12.44
N THR A 282 15.71 3.83 13.53
CA THR A 282 15.02 2.54 13.52
C THR A 282 13.55 2.74 13.89
N PHE A 283 12.72 1.72 13.71
CA PHE A 283 11.36 1.73 14.25
C PHE A 283 11.43 1.64 15.79
N LYS A 284 10.80 2.60 16.48
CA LYS A 284 10.94 2.81 17.93
C LYS A 284 9.66 2.63 18.73
N VAL A 285 8.50 2.53 18.08
CA VAL A 285 7.24 2.32 18.80
C VAL A 285 7.29 0.92 19.42
N LYS A 286 7.09 0.86 20.73
CA LYS A 286 7.08 -0.39 21.50
C LYS A 286 5.65 -0.90 21.64
N ASP A 287 5.54 -2.22 21.84
CA ASP A 287 4.29 -2.96 22.11
C ASP A 287 3.51 -2.38 23.28
#